data_5aa8b9039a64d570054427bef888f296
#
_entry.id   5aa8b9039a64d570054427bef888f296
#
_cell.length_a   1.000
_cell.length_b   1.000
_cell.length_c   1.000
_cell.angle_alpha   90.00
_cell.angle_beta   90.00
_cell.angle_gamma   90.00
#
_symmetry.space_group_name_H-M   'P 1'
#
loop_
_entity.id
_entity.type
_entity.pdbx_description
1 polymer ?
#
loop_
_entity_poly.entity_id
_entity_poly.type
_entity_poly.pdbx_seq_one_letter_code
_entity_poly.pdbx_strand_id
1 'polypeptide(L)'
;MRTLNDYFIMGGNMTAVQTADNESPVCVIPDRGILKAIWINCHTVIDATTTFDIMKNGTDTTVDATLADATADETGVELSIASTIQLEAGDAINLKSNGEQSASTTADLTYIIRR
;
A
#
# COMPACT_ATOMS: atom_id res chain seq x y z
N MET A 1 -8.43 13.46 -28.60
CA MET A 1 -7.32 12.91 -27.78
C MET A 1 -7.85 12.55 -26.39
N ARG A 2 -7.49 11.39 -25.93
CA ARG A 2 -7.89 10.98 -24.60
C ARG A 2 -6.78 11.31 -23.61
N THR A 3 -7.13 11.96 -22.51
CA THR A 3 -6.22 12.19 -21.40
C THR A 3 -6.33 11.02 -20.43
N LEU A 4 -5.19 10.46 -20.04
CA LEU A 4 -5.16 9.46 -18.97
C LEU A 4 -5.45 10.16 -17.65
N ASN A 5 -6.39 9.63 -16.92
CA ASN A 5 -6.79 10.16 -15.62
C ASN A 5 -6.40 9.20 -14.53
N ASP A 6 -5.57 9.67 -13.62
CA ASP A 6 -5.31 8.97 -12.38
C ASP A 6 -6.43 9.32 -11.40
N TYR A 7 -6.80 8.38 -10.57
CA TYR A 7 -7.66 8.65 -9.42
C TYR A 7 -7.03 8.01 -8.19
N PHE A 8 -7.42 8.48 -7.02
CA PHE A 8 -6.89 7.95 -5.78
C PHE A 8 -7.99 7.40 -4.90
N ILE A 9 -7.61 6.45 -4.05
CA ILE A 9 -8.48 5.86 -3.04
C ILE A 9 -7.76 5.96 -1.71
N MET A 10 -8.46 6.47 -0.69
CA MET A 10 -7.95 6.49 0.67
C MET A 10 -7.90 5.06 1.18
N GLY A 11 -6.70 4.59 1.48
CA GLY A 11 -6.48 3.21 1.94
C GLY A 11 -6.74 2.98 3.42
N GLY A 12 -7.04 4.04 4.15
CA GLY A 12 -7.29 3.95 5.58
C GLY A 12 -6.01 3.80 6.41
N ASN A 13 -6.19 3.43 7.66
CA ASN A 13 -5.10 3.31 8.63
C ASN A 13 -4.76 1.84 8.88
N MET A 14 -3.48 1.50 8.74
CA MET A 14 -2.93 0.21 9.13
C MET A 14 -2.45 0.32 10.57
N THR A 15 -3.06 -0.44 11.48
CA THR A 15 -2.90 -0.24 12.91
C THR A 15 -1.61 -0.81 13.51
N ALA A 16 -0.97 -1.77 12.86
CA ALA A 16 0.21 -2.44 13.41
C ALA A 16 1.13 -2.90 12.27
N VAL A 17 1.92 -1.97 11.74
CA VAL A 17 2.87 -2.26 10.65
C VAL A 17 3.93 -3.27 11.11
N GLN A 18 4.28 -3.27 12.39
CA GLN A 18 5.29 -4.16 12.97
C GLN A 18 4.80 -5.61 13.15
N THR A 19 3.52 -5.87 12.98
CA THR A 19 2.97 -7.21 13.20
C THR A 19 2.86 -7.95 11.87
N ALA A 20 3.49 -9.13 11.80
CA ALA A 20 3.38 -9.99 10.62
C ALA A 20 1.90 -10.39 10.40
N ASP A 21 1.52 -10.44 9.13
CA ASP A 21 0.17 -10.78 8.68
C ASP A 21 -0.92 -9.78 9.05
N ASN A 22 -0.56 -8.65 9.66
CA ASN A 22 -1.54 -7.60 9.90
C ASN A 22 -1.91 -6.94 8.57
N GLU A 23 -3.20 -6.75 8.34
CA GLU A 23 -3.72 -6.23 7.09
C GLU A 23 -4.27 -4.82 7.26
N SER A 24 -4.10 -4.00 6.23
CA SER A 24 -4.76 -2.71 6.14
C SER A 24 -6.24 -2.89 5.77
N PRO A 25 -7.08 -1.85 5.96
CA PRO A 25 -8.46 -1.91 5.49
C PRO A 25 -8.54 -2.22 3.99
N VAL A 26 -9.56 -2.95 3.60
CA VAL A 26 -9.79 -3.33 2.21
C VAL A 26 -10.49 -2.18 1.48
N CYS A 27 -10.00 -1.85 0.30
CA CYS A 27 -10.58 -0.82 -0.57
C CYS A 27 -11.11 -1.45 -1.83
N VAL A 28 -12.34 -1.11 -2.20
CA VAL A 28 -12.96 -1.61 -3.44
C VAL A 28 -12.65 -0.65 -4.57
N ILE A 29 -12.17 -1.20 -5.69
CA ILE A 29 -11.81 -0.43 -6.88
C ILE A 29 -13.09 -0.10 -7.66
N PRO A 30 -13.41 1.20 -7.83
CA PRO A 30 -14.66 1.59 -8.50
C PRO A 30 -14.59 1.52 -10.02
N ASP A 31 -13.39 1.59 -10.59
CA ASP A 31 -13.19 1.62 -12.03
C ASP A 31 -11.86 0.94 -12.37
N ARG A 32 -11.80 0.24 -13.47
CA ARG A 32 -10.61 -0.51 -13.86
C ARG A 32 -9.42 0.40 -14.10
N GLY A 33 -8.23 -0.15 -13.92
CA GLY A 33 -6.99 0.55 -14.16
C GLY A 33 -5.80 -0.26 -13.70
N ILE A 34 -4.68 0.43 -13.55
CA ILE A 34 -3.43 -0.15 -13.08
C ILE A 34 -3.07 0.52 -11.76
N LEU A 35 -2.73 -0.27 -10.76
CA LEU A 35 -2.18 0.26 -9.52
C LEU A 35 -0.82 0.89 -9.84
N LYS A 36 -0.78 2.21 -9.80
CA LYS A 36 0.39 2.99 -10.21
C LYS A 36 1.32 3.27 -9.04
N ALA A 37 0.75 3.62 -7.89
CA ALA A 37 1.52 4.03 -6.73
C ALA A 37 0.75 3.76 -5.45
N ILE A 38 1.50 3.55 -4.38
CA ILE A 38 0.97 3.48 -3.01
C ILE A 38 1.78 4.48 -2.19
N TRP A 39 1.09 5.41 -1.57
CA TRP A 39 1.68 6.39 -0.66
C TRP A 39 1.39 6.00 0.77
N ILE A 40 2.38 6.15 1.63
CA ILE A 40 2.28 5.80 3.04
C ILE A 40 2.80 6.96 3.90
N ASN A 41 2.13 7.19 5.02
CA ASN A 41 2.58 8.11 6.05
C ASN A 41 2.65 7.34 7.36
N CYS A 42 3.85 7.11 7.87
CA CYS A 42 4.05 6.39 9.13
C CYS A 42 4.14 7.37 10.30
N HIS A 43 3.62 6.95 11.44
CA HIS A 43 3.60 7.79 12.64
C HIS A 43 4.80 7.54 13.57
N THR A 44 5.74 6.70 13.15
CA THR A 44 7.00 6.41 13.84
C THR A 44 8.07 6.19 12.80
N VAL A 45 9.30 6.58 13.09
CA VAL A 45 10.43 6.34 12.18
C VAL A 45 10.60 4.84 11.95
N ILE A 46 10.78 4.46 10.69
CA ILE A 46 10.94 3.07 10.29
C ILE A 46 12.32 2.57 10.70
N ASP A 47 12.39 1.47 11.43
CA ASP A 47 13.63 0.94 11.98
C ASP A 47 14.16 -0.30 11.25
N ALA A 48 13.50 -0.71 10.19
CA ALA A 48 13.96 -1.78 9.30
C ALA A 48 13.26 -1.66 7.94
N THR A 49 13.93 -2.07 6.87
CA THR A 49 13.28 -2.19 5.56
C THR A 49 12.06 -3.09 5.70
N THR A 50 10.90 -2.56 5.39
CA THR A 50 9.62 -3.23 5.60
C THR A 50 8.98 -3.54 4.26
N THR A 51 8.54 -4.78 4.08
CA THR A 51 7.81 -5.19 2.89
C THR A 51 6.35 -5.45 3.21
N PHE A 52 5.50 -5.21 2.22
CA PHE A 52 4.07 -5.48 2.30
C PHE A 52 3.67 -6.32 1.12
N ASP A 53 2.88 -7.36 1.37
CA ASP A 53 2.23 -8.10 0.29
C ASP A 53 1.05 -7.27 -0.21
N ILE A 54 0.98 -7.06 -1.52
CA ILE A 54 -0.19 -6.41 -2.12
C ILE A 54 -1.24 -7.48 -2.34
N MET A 55 -2.36 -7.35 -1.63
CA MET A 55 -3.45 -8.32 -1.67
C MET A 55 -4.51 -7.86 -2.66
N LYS A 56 -5.03 -8.78 -3.44
CA LYS A 56 -6.12 -8.54 -4.38
C LYS A 56 -7.17 -9.64 -4.20
N ASN A 57 -8.37 -9.22 -3.83
CA ASN A 57 -9.49 -10.15 -3.57
C ASN A 57 -9.12 -11.24 -2.55
N GLY A 58 -8.37 -10.84 -1.52
CA GLY A 58 -7.96 -11.74 -0.44
C GLY A 58 -6.80 -12.67 -0.79
N THR A 59 -6.20 -12.52 -1.97
CA THR A 59 -5.09 -13.36 -2.42
C THR A 59 -3.84 -12.52 -2.64
N ASP A 60 -2.69 -13.02 -2.20
CA ASP A 60 -1.41 -12.37 -2.44
C ASP A 60 -1.13 -12.32 -3.94
N THR A 61 -0.88 -11.12 -4.47
CA THR A 61 -0.55 -10.92 -5.88
C THR A 61 0.87 -11.35 -6.23
N THR A 62 1.68 -11.71 -5.23
CA THR A 62 3.13 -11.97 -5.33
C THR A 62 3.96 -10.72 -5.69
N VAL A 63 3.34 -9.57 -5.76
CA VAL A 63 4.02 -8.28 -5.95
C VAL A 63 4.14 -7.60 -4.59
N ASP A 64 5.36 -7.25 -4.21
CA ASP A 64 5.62 -6.60 -2.93
C ASP A 64 5.77 -5.10 -3.09
N ALA A 65 5.34 -4.38 -2.06
CA ALA A 65 5.63 -2.96 -1.87
C ALA A 65 6.67 -2.83 -0.77
N THR A 66 7.67 -1.99 -0.96
CA THR A 66 8.80 -1.87 -0.03
C THR A 66 8.91 -0.45 0.53
N LEU A 67 9.07 -0.37 1.85
CA LEU A 67 9.33 0.87 2.58
C LEU A 67 10.76 0.81 3.13
N ALA A 68 11.57 1.82 2.78
CA ALA A 68 12.98 1.84 3.14
C ALA A 68 13.20 2.02 4.65
N ASP A 69 14.25 1.39 5.16
CA ASP A 69 14.75 1.64 6.52
C ASP A 69 15.04 3.14 6.71
N ALA A 70 14.85 3.61 7.93
CA ALA A 70 15.07 5.01 8.32
C ALA A 70 14.13 6.02 7.64
N THR A 71 13.04 5.57 7.05
CA THR A 71 12.01 6.49 6.54
C THR A 71 11.47 7.34 7.68
N ALA A 72 11.45 8.66 7.48
CA ALA A 72 11.00 9.61 8.48
C ALA A 72 9.50 9.45 8.78
N ASP A 73 9.16 9.70 10.04
CA ASP A 73 7.76 9.74 10.45
C ASP A 73 7.08 11.03 9.98
N GLU A 74 5.76 11.02 9.98
CA GLU A 74 4.93 12.19 9.64
C GLU A 74 5.25 12.80 8.26
N THR A 75 5.79 11.98 7.35
CA THR A 75 6.14 12.38 5.99
C THR A 75 5.59 11.35 5.01
N GLY A 76 4.78 11.81 4.07
CA GLY A 76 4.26 10.93 3.03
C GLY A 76 5.37 10.51 2.07
N VAL A 77 5.52 9.21 1.85
CA VAL A 77 6.48 8.65 0.90
C VAL A 77 5.80 7.62 0.01
N GLU A 78 6.31 7.46 -1.19
CA GLU A 78 5.82 6.45 -2.12
C GLU A 78 6.54 5.14 -1.86
N LEU A 79 5.77 4.05 -1.75
CA LEU A 79 6.34 2.70 -1.65
C LEU A 79 6.92 2.27 -2.99
N SER A 80 8.04 1.57 -2.97
CA SER A 80 8.60 0.96 -4.16
C SER A 80 7.82 -0.32 -4.49
N ILE A 81 7.19 -0.36 -5.67
CA ILE A 81 6.39 -1.50 -6.11
C ILE A 81 7.17 -2.27 -7.18
N ALA A 82 7.30 -3.59 -6.98
CA ALA A 82 8.12 -4.44 -7.85
C ALA A 82 7.58 -4.54 -9.29
N SER A 83 6.26 -4.50 -9.48
CA SER A 83 5.64 -4.47 -10.81
C SER A 83 4.23 -3.90 -10.74
N THR A 84 3.64 -3.63 -11.90
CA THR A 84 2.26 -3.12 -11.96
C THR A 84 1.24 -4.22 -11.71
N ILE A 85 0.07 -3.83 -11.22
CA ILE A 85 -1.04 -4.74 -10.95
C ILE A 85 -2.26 -4.24 -11.71
N GLN A 86 -2.83 -5.10 -12.55
CA GLN A 86 -4.08 -4.84 -13.26
C GLN A 86 -5.27 -4.97 -12.30
N LEU A 87 -6.15 -4.00 -12.32
CA LEU A 87 -7.34 -3.97 -11.47
C LEU A 87 -8.60 -3.81 -12.33
N GLU A 88 -9.64 -4.53 -11.97
CA GLU A 88 -10.96 -4.39 -12.56
C GLU A 88 -11.91 -3.75 -11.55
N ALA A 89 -12.99 -3.16 -12.06
CA ALA A 89 -14.03 -2.63 -11.18
C ALA A 89 -14.58 -3.75 -10.29
N GLY A 90 -14.67 -3.48 -8.99
CA GLY A 90 -15.11 -4.46 -8.00
C GLY A 90 -13.98 -5.24 -7.35
N ASP A 91 -12.74 -5.16 -7.85
CA ASP A 91 -11.61 -5.76 -7.15
C ASP A 91 -11.40 -5.08 -5.81
N ALA A 92 -10.99 -5.84 -4.81
CA ALA A 92 -10.70 -5.37 -3.47
C ALA A 92 -9.20 -5.46 -3.23
N ILE A 93 -8.56 -4.36 -2.84
CA ILE A 93 -7.11 -4.32 -2.57
C ILE A 93 -6.82 -3.90 -1.15
N ASN A 94 -5.75 -4.40 -0.60
CA ASN A 94 -5.18 -3.97 0.66
C ASN A 94 -3.72 -4.42 0.76
N LEU A 95 -3.04 -4.03 1.83
CA LEU A 95 -1.68 -4.44 2.12
C LEU A 95 -1.65 -5.35 3.32
N LYS A 96 -0.71 -6.31 3.30
CA LYS A 96 -0.43 -7.17 4.44
C LYS A 96 1.04 -7.02 4.82
N SER A 97 1.31 -6.68 6.07
CA SER A 97 2.67 -6.50 6.57
C SER A 97 3.40 -7.83 6.75
N ASN A 98 4.69 -7.85 6.44
CA ASN A 98 5.55 -8.99 6.73
C ASN A 98 6.22 -8.93 8.10
N GLY A 99 5.99 -7.84 8.86
CA GLY A 99 6.39 -7.77 10.27
C GLY A 99 7.86 -7.55 10.53
N GLU A 100 8.57 -6.90 9.63
CA GLU A 100 10.02 -6.67 9.76
C GLU A 100 10.36 -5.49 10.66
N GLN A 101 9.42 -4.57 10.83
CA GLN A 101 9.54 -3.42 11.69
C GLN A 101 9.47 -3.85 13.16
N SER A 102 10.37 -3.31 14.03
CA SER A 102 10.38 -3.62 15.46
C SER A 102 9.51 -2.68 16.28
N ALA A 103 9.63 -1.37 16.02
CA ALA A 103 8.86 -0.37 16.76
C ALA A 103 7.39 -0.41 16.37
N SER A 104 6.51 -0.21 17.36
CA SER A 104 5.08 -0.05 17.09
C SER A 104 4.84 1.16 16.22
N THR A 105 4.17 0.95 15.09
CA THR A 105 3.82 2.06 14.22
C THR A 105 2.48 1.82 13.54
N THR A 106 1.78 2.92 13.29
CA THR A 106 0.57 2.94 12.46
C THR A 106 0.89 3.71 11.20
N ALA A 107 0.13 3.50 10.15
CA ALA A 107 0.37 4.15 8.87
C ALA A 107 -0.93 4.45 8.15
N ASP A 108 -0.97 5.59 7.47
CA ASP A 108 -2.08 5.95 6.59
C ASP A 108 -1.69 5.67 5.14
N LEU A 109 -2.62 5.16 4.36
CA LEU A 109 -2.37 4.70 3.00
C LEU A 109 -3.22 5.44 1.98
N THR A 110 -2.65 5.66 0.80
CA THR A 110 -3.37 6.17 -0.37
C THR A 110 -2.92 5.39 -1.60
N TYR A 111 -3.87 4.91 -2.37
CA TYR A 111 -3.60 4.19 -3.62
C TYR A 111 -3.89 5.10 -4.81
N ILE A 112 -2.98 5.09 -5.78
CA ILE A 112 -3.16 5.82 -7.04
C ILE A 112 -3.39 4.81 -8.15
N ILE A 113 -4.50 4.96 -8.86
CA ILE A 113 -4.90 4.07 -9.95
C ILE A 113 -4.87 4.86 -11.25
N ARG A 114 -4.20 4.33 -12.26
CA ARG A 114 -4.19 4.91 -13.61
C ARG A 114 -5.15 4.14 -14.51
N ARG A 115 -6.09 4.85 -15.06
CA ARG A 115 -7.03 4.29 -16.04
C ARG A 115 -6.40 4.05 -17.40
#